data_726a1fe77561e6dbb06f9a4f3b19e2bd
#
_entry.id   726a1fe77561e6dbb06f9a4f3b19e2bd
#
_cell.length_a   1.000
_cell.length_b   1.000
_cell.length_c   1.000
_cell.angle_alpha   90.00
_cell.angle_beta   90.00
_cell.angle_gamma   90.00
#
_symmetry.space_group_name_H-M   'P 1'
#
loop_
_entity.id
_entity.type
_entity.pdbx_description
1 polymer ?
#
loop_
_entity_poly.entity_id
_entity_poly.type
_entity_poly.pdbx_seq_one_letter_code
_entity_poly.pdbx_strand_id
1 'polypeptide(L)'
;MIIDAHNHLGKRKGVEILVDNFVARMDESGIDKAVVFTFSEQIDNDYIVKSVKKYPDRLYGLVTINPWSTDSEQELRKAFEKKEIYGLKLHPVKHAFAFDNHNLLDPLFKICEEYNKPVLSFGGANVYSSPNMFAEMAVQFPNVNFLMAHGGQMYETVSAINVAKKYKNIFIESSLMFSLRLSNLLKNDLGNQIIFGSDYPTGDFSLEKKKIELLVENQEIKDKIFYKNILNLLESGVKGK
;
A
#
# COMPACT_ATOMS: atom_id res chain seq x y z
N MET A 1 8.32 -15.02 -8.36
CA MET A 1 7.00 -14.39 -8.14
C MET A 1 7.20 -12.90 -7.87
N ILE A 2 6.34 -12.05 -8.45
CA ILE A 2 6.35 -10.60 -8.25
C ILE A 2 4.92 -10.17 -7.90
N ILE A 3 4.74 -9.50 -6.77
CA ILE A 3 3.47 -8.91 -6.33
C ILE A 3 3.65 -7.40 -6.27
N ASP A 4 2.91 -6.68 -7.08
CA ASP A 4 2.91 -5.21 -7.08
C ASP A 4 1.89 -4.70 -6.06
N ALA A 5 2.35 -3.98 -5.04
CA ALA A 5 1.53 -3.58 -3.90
C ALA A 5 0.77 -2.26 -4.09
N HIS A 6 0.89 -1.57 -5.25
CA HIS A 6 0.32 -0.24 -5.40
C HIS A 6 -0.24 0.00 -6.81
N ASN A 7 -1.55 -0.20 -6.98
CA ASN A 7 -2.20 -0.05 -8.28
C ASN A 7 -3.61 0.49 -8.19
N HIS A 8 -3.93 1.42 -9.09
CA HIS A 8 -5.25 2.02 -9.17
C HIS A 8 -6.08 1.40 -10.29
N LEU A 9 -7.33 1.04 -9.99
CA LEU A 9 -8.36 0.65 -10.96
C LEU A 9 -9.55 1.61 -10.95
N GLY A 10 -10.38 1.54 -12.00
CA GLY A 10 -11.57 2.37 -12.14
C GLY A 10 -11.27 3.73 -12.76
N LYS A 11 -11.98 4.76 -12.33
CA LYS A 11 -12.01 6.06 -13.00
C LYS A 11 -11.47 7.19 -12.15
N ARG A 12 -10.83 8.13 -12.79
CA ARG A 12 -10.62 9.51 -12.34
C ARG A 12 -10.72 10.43 -13.55
N LYS A 13 -10.78 11.75 -13.35
CA LYS A 13 -10.88 12.71 -14.48
C LYS A 13 -9.80 12.44 -15.54
N GLY A 14 -10.24 12.09 -16.74
CA GLY A 14 -9.37 11.84 -17.91
C GLY A 14 -8.66 10.49 -17.94
N VAL A 15 -8.90 9.59 -16.95
CA VAL A 15 -8.27 8.27 -16.89
C VAL A 15 -9.31 7.22 -16.51
N GLU A 16 -9.32 6.10 -17.23
CA GLU A 16 -10.08 4.91 -16.89
C GLU A 16 -9.22 3.66 -17.04
N ILE A 17 -9.08 2.91 -15.95
CA ILE A 17 -8.32 1.66 -15.92
C ILE A 17 -9.28 0.50 -15.71
N LEU A 18 -9.57 -0.21 -16.80
CA LEU A 18 -10.38 -1.41 -16.78
C LEU A 18 -9.53 -2.61 -16.33
N VAL A 19 -10.11 -3.48 -15.51
CA VAL A 19 -9.40 -4.62 -14.93
C VAL A 19 -8.80 -5.56 -15.98
N ASP A 20 -9.47 -5.78 -17.11
CA ASP A 20 -8.96 -6.66 -18.16
C ASP A 20 -7.71 -6.10 -18.82
N ASN A 21 -7.70 -4.80 -19.13
CA ASN A 21 -6.54 -4.10 -19.66
C ASN A 21 -5.39 -4.07 -18.64
N PHE A 22 -5.73 -3.90 -17.37
CA PHE A 22 -4.76 -3.92 -16.28
C PHE A 22 -4.06 -5.29 -16.18
N VAL A 23 -4.82 -6.38 -16.17
CA VAL A 23 -4.26 -7.74 -16.09
C VAL A 23 -3.42 -8.07 -17.34
N ALA A 24 -3.87 -7.68 -18.54
CA ALA A 24 -3.06 -7.82 -19.76
C ALA A 24 -1.73 -7.06 -19.63
N ARG A 25 -1.75 -5.86 -19.06
CA ARG A 25 -0.53 -5.07 -18.84
C ARG A 25 0.40 -5.68 -17.78
N MET A 26 -0.17 -6.32 -16.73
CA MET A 26 0.60 -7.12 -15.78
C MET A 26 1.34 -8.26 -16.50
N ASP A 27 0.65 -9.00 -17.38
CA ASP A 27 1.23 -10.14 -18.12
C ASP A 27 2.39 -9.69 -19.01
N GLU A 28 2.22 -8.60 -19.77
CA GLU A 28 3.28 -7.99 -20.59
C GLU A 28 4.52 -7.59 -19.78
N SER A 29 4.31 -7.18 -18.52
CA SER A 29 5.38 -6.68 -17.64
C SER A 29 5.96 -7.78 -16.72
N GLY A 30 5.41 -8.99 -16.76
CA GLY A 30 5.81 -10.10 -15.89
C GLY A 30 5.50 -9.85 -14.42
N ILE A 31 4.32 -9.28 -14.12
CA ILE A 31 3.78 -9.13 -12.76
C ILE A 31 2.81 -10.27 -12.50
N ASP A 32 3.10 -11.09 -11.50
CA ASP A 32 2.29 -12.27 -11.21
C ASP A 32 0.99 -11.92 -10.51
N LYS A 33 1.03 -11.01 -9.50
CA LYS A 33 -0.12 -10.57 -8.74
C LYS A 33 -0.04 -9.08 -8.42
N ALA A 34 -1.19 -8.47 -8.10
CA ALA A 34 -1.25 -7.06 -7.74
C ALA A 34 -2.23 -6.78 -6.61
N VAL A 35 -1.88 -5.80 -5.77
CA VAL A 35 -2.80 -5.15 -4.85
C VAL A 35 -3.46 -3.99 -5.58
N VAL A 36 -4.79 -3.94 -5.56
CA VAL A 36 -5.58 -2.98 -6.34
C VAL A 36 -6.59 -2.24 -5.46
N PHE A 37 -6.79 -0.97 -5.76
CA PHE A 37 -7.76 -0.10 -5.12
C PHE A 37 -8.19 1.03 -6.06
N THR A 38 -9.24 1.77 -5.69
CA THR A 38 -9.75 2.86 -6.52
C THR A 38 -8.90 4.13 -6.42
N PHE A 39 -9.10 5.04 -7.36
CA PHE A 39 -8.64 6.41 -7.19
C PHE A 39 -9.41 7.10 -6.05
N SER A 40 -8.69 7.82 -5.19
CA SER A 40 -9.30 8.47 -4.01
C SER A 40 -10.26 9.60 -4.37
N GLU A 41 -10.13 10.17 -5.57
CA GLU A 41 -11.03 11.19 -6.09
C GLU A 41 -12.38 10.63 -6.58
N GLN A 42 -12.43 9.33 -6.89
CA GLN A 42 -13.64 8.65 -7.37
C GLN A 42 -13.68 7.23 -6.83
N ILE A 43 -14.15 7.09 -5.59
CA ILE A 43 -14.19 5.81 -4.87
C ILE A 43 -15.29 4.92 -5.47
N ASP A 44 -14.91 3.72 -5.91
CA ASP A 44 -15.80 2.64 -6.36
C ASP A 44 -15.29 1.29 -5.83
N ASN A 45 -15.52 1.05 -4.55
CA ASN A 45 -15.07 -0.18 -3.88
C ASN A 45 -15.78 -1.44 -4.42
N ASP A 46 -16.99 -1.30 -4.97
CA ASP A 46 -17.69 -2.43 -5.58
C ASP A 46 -17.04 -2.87 -6.89
N TYR A 47 -16.44 -1.93 -7.63
CA TYR A 47 -15.63 -2.27 -8.80
C TYR A 47 -14.39 -3.08 -8.41
N ILE A 48 -13.72 -2.75 -7.30
CA ILE A 48 -12.58 -3.53 -6.79
C ILE A 48 -13.02 -4.94 -6.41
N VAL A 49 -14.11 -5.10 -5.67
CA VAL A 49 -14.65 -6.43 -5.31
C VAL A 49 -14.96 -7.26 -6.56
N LYS A 50 -15.61 -6.66 -7.56
CA LYS A 50 -15.91 -7.34 -8.85
C LYS A 50 -14.63 -7.72 -9.59
N SER A 51 -13.63 -6.86 -9.59
CA SER A 51 -12.34 -7.10 -10.24
C SER A 51 -11.59 -8.27 -9.59
N VAL A 52 -11.53 -8.32 -8.27
CA VAL A 52 -10.90 -9.43 -7.53
C VAL A 52 -11.67 -10.73 -7.74
N LYS A 53 -13.01 -10.70 -7.72
CA LYS A 53 -13.84 -11.90 -8.05
C LYS A 53 -13.57 -12.44 -9.46
N LYS A 54 -13.30 -11.56 -10.41
CA LYS A 54 -12.99 -11.95 -11.80
C LYS A 54 -11.60 -12.56 -11.93
N TYR A 55 -10.63 -12.09 -11.13
CA TYR A 55 -9.23 -12.54 -11.15
C TYR A 55 -8.72 -12.90 -9.75
N PRO A 56 -9.32 -13.92 -9.08
CA PRO A 56 -9.06 -14.20 -7.66
C PRO A 56 -7.62 -14.66 -7.37
N ASP A 57 -6.96 -15.28 -8.34
CA ASP A 57 -5.58 -15.75 -8.21
C ASP A 57 -4.54 -14.68 -8.55
N ARG A 58 -4.99 -13.52 -9.04
CA ARG A 58 -4.13 -12.43 -9.53
C ARG A 58 -4.23 -11.15 -8.69
N LEU A 59 -5.38 -10.87 -8.06
CA LEU A 59 -5.66 -9.59 -7.44
C LEU A 59 -6.00 -9.70 -5.95
N TYR A 60 -5.48 -8.75 -5.17
CA TYR A 60 -5.83 -8.49 -3.79
C TYR A 60 -6.46 -7.10 -3.69
N GLY A 61 -7.68 -6.97 -3.20
CA GLY A 61 -8.38 -5.69 -3.09
C GLY A 61 -8.07 -4.96 -1.79
N LEU A 62 -7.83 -3.65 -1.84
CA LEU A 62 -7.96 -2.79 -0.67
C LEU A 62 -9.20 -1.92 -0.82
N VAL A 63 -9.90 -1.70 0.30
CA VAL A 63 -11.00 -0.73 0.33
C VAL A 63 -10.44 0.68 0.48
N THR A 64 -10.89 1.61 -0.35
CA THR A 64 -10.59 3.04 -0.18
C THR A 64 -11.70 3.69 0.63
N ILE A 65 -11.36 4.37 1.72
CA ILE A 65 -12.31 5.08 2.59
C ILE A 65 -11.98 6.56 2.62
N ASN A 66 -12.99 7.42 2.51
CA ASN A 66 -12.89 8.82 2.90
C ASN A 66 -13.17 8.90 4.41
N PRO A 67 -12.18 9.20 5.26
CA PRO A 67 -12.38 9.17 6.71
C PRO A 67 -13.33 10.25 7.24
N TRP A 68 -13.62 11.28 6.43
CA TRP A 68 -14.60 12.32 6.77
C TRP A 68 -16.05 11.88 6.57
N SER A 69 -16.30 10.75 5.91
CA SER A 69 -17.66 10.21 5.78
C SER A 69 -18.20 9.79 7.16
N THR A 70 -19.42 10.16 7.46
CA THR A 70 -20.13 9.76 8.69
C THR A 70 -20.27 8.25 8.82
N ASP A 71 -20.27 7.54 7.69
CA ASP A 71 -20.47 6.11 7.63
C ASP A 71 -19.13 5.34 7.45
N SER A 72 -17.97 6.04 7.54
CA SER A 72 -16.65 5.47 7.25
C SER A 72 -16.33 4.17 8.01
N GLU A 73 -16.66 4.10 9.30
CA GLU A 73 -16.48 2.90 10.11
C GLU A 73 -17.37 1.74 9.64
N GLN A 74 -18.65 2.03 9.36
CA GLN A 74 -19.59 1.02 8.88
C GLN A 74 -19.20 0.50 7.49
N GLU A 75 -18.78 1.39 6.60
CA GLU A 75 -18.27 1.03 5.27
C GLU A 75 -17.04 0.13 5.38
N LEU A 76 -16.09 0.47 6.27
CA LEU A 76 -14.89 -0.32 6.48
C LEU A 76 -15.21 -1.72 7.01
N ARG A 77 -16.08 -1.84 8.03
CA ARG A 77 -16.50 -3.14 8.56
C ARG A 77 -17.17 -3.99 7.49
N LYS A 78 -18.13 -3.45 6.76
CA LYS A 78 -18.82 -4.14 5.65
C LYS A 78 -17.84 -4.58 4.54
N ALA A 79 -16.82 -3.77 4.28
CA ALA A 79 -15.80 -4.13 3.31
C ALA A 79 -14.94 -5.29 3.78
N PHE A 80 -14.52 -5.30 5.05
CA PHE A 80 -13.68 -6.37 5.62
C PHE A 80 -14.41 -7.72 5.80
N GLU A 81 -15.73 -7.75 5.76
CA GLU A 81 -16.52 -8.98 5.69
C GLU A 81 -16.41 -9.67 4.30
N LYS A 82 -15.99 -8.94 3.27
CA LYS A 82 -15.81 -9.48 1.92
C LYS A 82 -14.42 -10.11 1.81
N LYS A 83 -14.36 -11.37 1.37
CA LYS A 83 -13.10 -12.12 1.21
C LYS A 83 -12.13 -11.52 0.19
N GLU A 84 -12.63 -10.67 -0.68
CA GLU A 84 -11.88 -9.98 -1.72
C GLU A 84 -11.06 -8.79 -1.17
N ILE A 85 -11.34 -8.35 0.08
CA ILE A 85 -10.72 -7.17 0.67
C ILE A 85 -9.69 -7.58 1.73
N TYR A 86 -8.45 -7.16 1.50
CA TYR A 86 -7.28 -7.55 2.27
C TYR A 86 -6.71 -6.42 3.14
N GLY A 87 -7.18 -5.18 3.00
CA GLY A 87 -6.68 -4.05 3.77
C GLY A 87 -7.41 -2.75 3.45
N LEU A 88 -6.95 -1.67 4.09
CA LEU A 88 -7.45 -0.30 3.95
C LEU A 88 -6.48 0.54 3.11
N LYS A 89 -7.01 1.33 2.17
CA LYS A 89 -6.29 2.39 1.46
C LYS A 89 -6.76 3.76 1.94
N LEU A 90 -5.80 4.61 2.32
CA LEU A 90 -6.01 6.02 2.67
C LEU A 90 -5.17 6.95 1.81
N HIS A 91 -5.66 8.17 1.60
CA HIS A 91 -4.92 9.20 0.89
C HIS A 91 -5.04 10.57 1.58
N PRO A 92 -4.17 10.86 2.56
CA PRO A 92 -4.22 12.09 3.36
C PRO A 92 -4.32 13.38 2.54
N VAL A 93 -3.54 13.50 1.47
CA VAL A 93 -3.54 14.71 0.62
C VAL A 93 -4.85 14.89 -0.14
N LYS A 94 -5.44 13.80 -0.68
CA LYS A 94 -6.68 13.89 -1.47
C LYS A 94 -7.91 14.17 -0.60
N HIS A 95 -7.92 13.64 0.61
CA HIS A 95 -9.02 13.82 1.54
C HIS A 95 -8.72 14.88 2.61
N ALA A 96 -7.58 15.59 2.50
CA ALA A 96 -7.19 16.73 3.34
C ALA A 96 -7.24 16.44 4.86
N PHE A 97 -6.53 15.40 5.30
CA PHE A 97 -6.36 15.08 6.72
C PHE A 97 -4.89 14.77 7.05
N ALA A 98 -4.47 15.08 8.27
CA ALA A 98 -3.17 14.67 8.79
C ALA A 98 -3.23 13.17 9.23
N PHE A 99 -2.19 12.39 8.90
CA PHE A 99 -2.17 10.94 9.16
C PHE A 99 -2.08 10.60 10.66
N ASP A 100 -1.74 11.58 11.50
CA ASP A 100 -1.76 11.53 12.96
C ASP A 100 -3.03 12.13 13.60
N ASN A 101 -4.10 12.33 12.84
CA ASN A 101 -5.37 12.80 13.36
C ASN A 101 -6.11 11.65 14.07
N HIS A 102 -5.83 11.48 15.36
CA HIS A 102 -6.39 10.44 16.21
C HIS A 102 -7.92 10.44 16.26
N ASN A 103 -8.55 11.63 16.35
CA ASN A 103 -10.01 11.72 16.40
C ASN A 103 -10.67 11.15 15.13
N LEU A 104 -9.99 11.24 14.01
CA LEU A 104 -10.50 10.81 12.72
C LEU A 104 -10.12 9.37 12.38
N LEU A 105 -8.90 8.94 12.72
CA LEU A 105 -8.32 7.69 12.22
C LEU A 105 -8.29 6.55 13.24
N ASP A 106 -8.28 6.84 14.56
CA ASP A 106 -8.28 5.79 15.59
C ASP A 106 -9.46 4.82 15.45
N PRO A 107 -10.71 5.28 15.16
CA PRO A 107 -11.82 4.34 14.94
C PRO A 107 -11.57 3.39 13.77
N LEU A 108 -10.99 3.87 12.67
CA LEU A 108 -10.69 3.04 11.51
C LEU A 108 -9.53 2.07 11.78
N PHE A 109 -8.49 2.51 12.48
CA PHE A 109 -7.34 1.65 12.81
C PHE A 109 -7.67 0.59 13.86
N LYS A 110 -8.58 0.85 14.79
CA LYS A 110 -9.16 -0.18 15.67
C LYS A 110 -9.84 -1.29 14.86
N ILE A 111 -10.60 -0.92 13.83
CA ILE A 111 -11.23 -1.89 12.93
C ILE A 111 -10.14 -2.68 12.16
N CYS A 112 -9.10 -2.01 11.66
CA CYS A 112 -7.98 -2.70 11.01
C CYS A 112 -7.29 -3.71 11.94
N GLU A 113 -7.12 -3.34 13.21
CA GLU A 113 -6.55 -4.23 14.25
C GLU A 113 -7.47 -5.42 14.53
N GLU A 114 -8.78 -5.19 14.73
CA GLU A 114 -9.79 -6.25 14.96
C GLU A 114 -9.80 -7.29 13.82
N TYR A 115 -9.66 -6.86 12.58
CA TYR A 115 -9.67 -7.73 11.41
C TYR A 115 -8.27 -8.18 10.98
N ASN A 116 -7.22 -7.76 11.69
CA ASN A 116 -5.81 -8.00 11.33
C ASN A 116 -5.51 -7.61 9.87
N LYS A 117 -5.88 -6.40 9.46
CA LYS A 117 -5.73 -5.90 8.10
C LYS A 117 -4.73 -4.75 8.03
N PRO A 118 -3.81 -4.76 7.04
CA PRO A 118 -2.85 -3.67 6.85
C PRO A 118 -3.51 -2.40 6.31
N VAL A 119 -2.81 -1.29 6.52
CA VAL A 119 -3.18 0.04 5.99
C VAL A 119 -2.12 0.51 5.01
N LEU A 120 -2.48 0.72 3.75
CA LEU A 120 -1.65 1.40 2.76
C LEU A 120 -2.07 2.87 2.70
N SER A 121 -1.15 3.78 2.98
CA SER A 121 -1.41 5.20 2.88
C SER A 121 -0.35 5.91 2.06
N PHE A 122 -0.77 6.99 1.37
CA PHE A 122 0.18 7.93 0.80
C PHE A 122 1.12 8.41 1.92
N GLY A 123 2.42 8.25 1.71
CA GLY A 123 3.47 8.63 2.63
C GLY A 123 4.49 9.50 1.90
N GLY A 124 4.36 10.78 2.03
CA GLY A 124 5.21 11.70 1.30
C GLY A 124 5.66 12.87 2.15
N ALA A 125 6.53 13.64 1.59
CA ALA A 125 7.06 14.86 2.20
C ALA A 125 6.02 15.98 2.17
N ASN A 126 5.11 15.99 3.10
CA ASN A 126 4.15 17.07 3.26
C ASN A 126 3.52 17.09 4.66
N VAL A 127 2.74 18.13 4.93
CA VAL A 127 2.08 18.36 6.23
C VAL A 127 0.99 17.32 6.57
N TYR A 128 0.62 16.45 5.63
CA TYR A 128 -0.47 15.49 5.82
C TYR A 128 -0.01 14.07 6.14
N SER A 129 1.21 13.69 5.75
CA SER A 129 1.65 12.28 5.84
C SER A 129 3.17 12.14 5.92
N SER A 130 3.79 12.90 6.81
CA SER A 130 5.23 12.75 7.10
C SER A 130 5.52 11.39 7.75
N PRO A 131 6.74 10.84 7.65
CA PRO A 131 7.10 9.60 8.32
C PRO A 131 6.88 9.61 9.84
N ASN A 132 7.02 10.76 10.50
CA ASN A 132 6.78 10.88 11.93
C ASN A 132 5.31 10.69 12.32
N MET A 133 4.36 11.08 11.46
CA MET A 133 2.93 10.80 11.67
C MET A 133 2.64 9.29 11.57
N PHE A 134 3.33 8.58 10.68
CA PHE A 134 3.26 7.11 10.66
C PHE A 134 3.84 6.49 11.94
N ALA A 135 4.92 7.07 12.49
CA ALA A 135 5.49 6.61 13.75
C ALA A 135 4.53 6.77 14.92
N GLU A 136 3.80 7.88 14.99
CA GLU A 136 2.76 8.14 15.99
C GLU A 136 1.70 7.02 15.95
N MET A 137 1.13 6.77 14.77
CA MET A 137 0.11 5.74 14.61
C MET A 137 0.65 4.31 14.83
N ALA A 138 1.91 4.06 14.46
CA ALA A 138 2.53 2.76 14.70
C ALA A 138 2.76 2.44 16.18
N VAL A 139 2.95 3.46 17.01
CA VAL A 139 3.02 3.35 18.48
C VAL A 139 1.65 3.07 19.05
N GLN A 140 0.63 3.82 18.60
CA GLN A 140 -0.74 3.71 19.10
C GLN A 140 -1.40 2.38 18.70
N PHE A 141 -1.07 1.86 17.51
CA PHE A 141 -1.63 0.62 16.96
C PHE A 141 -0.51 -0.38 16.60
N PRO A 142 0.14 -1.01 17.60
CA PRO A 142 1.31 -1.87 17.38
C PRO A 142 0.99 -3.15 16.59
N ASN A 143 -0.28 -3.57 16.53
CA ASN A 143 -0.72 -4.74 15.78
C ASN A 143 -1.23 -4.41 14.36
N VAL A 144 -1.29 -3.13 13.98
CA VAL A 144 -1.59 -2.70 12.62
C VAL A 144 -0.31 -2.51 11.84
N ASN A 145 -0.21 -3.12 10.66
CA ASN A 145 0.89 -2.90 9.74
C ASN A 145 0.59 -1.72 8.81
N PHE A 146 1.46 -0.72 8.83
CA PHE A 146 1.34 0.49 8.02
C PHE A 146 2.31 0.45 6.85
N LEU A 147 1.79 0.54 5.61
CA LEU A 147 2.56 0.65 4.39
C LEU A 147 2.62 2.12 3.99
N MET A 148 3.80 2.72 4.15
CA MET A 148 4.09 4.10 3.73
C MET A 148 4.43 4.09 2.24
N ALA A 149 3.48 4.52 1.41
CA ALA A 149 3.72 4.62 -0.03
C ALA A 149 4.78 5.70 -0.34
N HIS A 150 5.58 5.43 -1.37
CA HIS A 150 6.61 6.34 -1.91
C HIS A 150 7.78 6.65 -0.95
N GLY A 151 7.88 5.96 0.19
CA GLY A 151 9.05 5.99 1.08
C GLY A 151 9.53 7.37 1.54
N GLY A 152 8.63 8.31 1.85
CA GLY A 152 9.00 9.69 2.19
C GLY A 152 9.37 10.53 0.96
N GLN A 153 9.07 10.06 -0.24
CA GLN A 153 9.36 10.71 -1.53
C GLN A 153 10.82 11.21 -1.66
N MET A 154 10.99 12.45 -2.10
CA MET A 154 12.32 13.03 -2.36
C MET A 154 13.00 13.53 -1.08
N TYR A 155 12.27 14.12 -0.15
CA TYR A 155 12.85 14.94 0.92
C TYR A 155 12.93 14.25 2.28
N GLU A 156 12.02 13.30 2.58
CA GLU A 156 11.90 12.68 3.91
C GLU A 156 12.37 11.22 3.98
N THR A 157 13.12 10.74 2.98
CA THR A 157 13.61 9.34 2.97
C THR A 157 14.46 9.02 4.21
N VAL A 158 15.26 9.96 4.71
CA VAL A 158 16.04 9.73 5.94
C VAL A 158 15.13 9.55 7.15
N SER A 159 14.08 10.36 7.25
CA SER A 159 13.06 10.22 8.30
C SER A 159 12.33 8.87 8.16
N ALA A 160 11.95 8.48 6.95
CA ALA A 160 11.32 7.18 6.68
C ALA A 160 12.22 5.99 7.09
N ILE A 161 13.53 6.06 6.81
CA ILE A 161 14.51 5.08 7.25
C ILE A 161 14.53 4.96 8.78
N ASN A 162 14.64 6.08 9.48
CA ASN A 162 14.72 6.11 10.94
C ASN A 162 13.46 5.54 11.58
N VAL A 163 12.30 5.89 11.04
CA VAL A 163 11.00 5.42 11.50
C VAL A 163 10.85 3.91 11.26
N ALA A 164 11.15 3.42 10.06
CA ALA A 164 11.05 1.99 9.75
C ALA A 164 12.05 1.14 10.57
N LYS A 165 13.25 1.64 10.85
CA LYS A 165 14.20 0.95 11.74
C LYS A 165 13.65 0.77 13.14
N LYS A 166 12.95 1.79 13.66
CA LYS A 166 12.44 1.83 15.03
C LYS A 166 11.15 1.02 15.19
N TYR A 167 10.25 1.08 14.21
CA TYR A 167 8.93 0.47 14.28
C TYR A 167 8.77 -0.64 13.25
N LYS A 168 8.64 -1.88 13.74
CA LYS A 168 8.62 -3.08 12.88
C LYS A 168 7.31 -3.27 12.12
N ASN A 169 6.25 -2.59 12.54
CA ASN A 169 4.96 -2.53 11.87
C ASN A 169 4.87 -1.40 10.81
N ILE A 170 5.98 -0.74 10.48
CA ILE A 170 6.06 0.22 9.35
C ILE A 170 6.82 -0.42 8.20
N PHE A 171 6.19 -0.46 7.04
CA PHE A 171 6.75 -0.92 5.78
C PHE A 171 6.84 0.24 4.80
N ILE A 172 7.84 0.23 3.93
CA ILE A 172 8.07 1.25 2.91
C ILE A 172 7.72 0.65 1.55
N GLU A 173 6.70 1.17 0.92
CA GLU A 173 6.32 0.82 -0.43
C GLU A 173 7.13 1.70 -1.41
N SER A 174 7.77 1.05 -2.41
CA SER A 174 8.89 1.62 -3.16
C SER A 174 8.53 2.40 -4.41
N SER A 175 7.24 2.50 -4.77
CA SER A 175 6.83 3.16 -6.02
C SER A 175 7.29 4.61 -6.08
N LEU A 176 7.65 5.03 -7.28
CA LEU A 176 8.10 6.39 -7.60
C LEU A 176 9.31 6.91 -6.80
N MET A 177 9.98 6.05 -6.03
CA MET A 177 11.21 6.45 -5.36
C MET A 177 12.36 6.60 -6.35
N PHE A 178 13.19 7.62 -6.16
CA PHE A 178 14.46 7.71 -6.88
C PHE A 178 15.39 6.55 -6.50
N SER A 179 16.12 6.02 -7.48
CA SER A 179 17.06 4.91 -7.29
C SER A 179 18.06 5.14 -6.15
N LEU A 180 18.56 6.38 -6.01
CA LEU A 180 19.46 6.77 -4.91
C LEU A 180 18.79 6.62 -3.54
N ARG A 181 17.51 6.96 -3.42
CA ARG A 181 16.75 6.86 -2.17
C ARG A 181 16.45 5.42 -1.80
N LEU A 182 16.07 4.61 -2.79
CA LEU A 182 15.88 3.18 -2.63
C LEU A 182 17.19 2.48 -2.22
N SER A 183 18.32 2.84 -2.85
CA SER A 183 19.65 2.37 -2.46
C SER A 183 19.98 2.71 -1.01
N ASN A 184 19.59 3.88 -0.52
CA ASN A 184 19.79 4.25 0.89
C ASN A 184 18.96 3.37 1.85
N LEU A 185 17.73 3.00 1.49
CA LEU A 185 16.93 2.04 2.27
C LEU A 185 17.64 0.69 2.37
N LEU A 186 18.14 0.17 1.25
CA LEU A 186 18.84 -1.11 1.17
C LEU A 186 20.11 -1.11 2.03
N LYS A 187 20.92 -0.05 1.98
CA LYS A 187 22.13 0.11 2.80
C LYS A 187 21.85 0.21 4.31
N ASN A 188 20.59 0.41 4.70
CA ASN A 188 20.16 0.49 6.09
C ASN A 188 19.46 -0.79 6.60
N ASP A 189 19.67 -1.94 5.92
CA ASP A 189 19.17 -3.26 6.29
C ASP A 189 17.64 -3.36 6.38
N LEU A 190 16.92 -2.53 5.58
CA LEU A 190 15.46 -2.51 5.56
C LEU A 190 14.83 -3.51 4.59
N GLY A 191 15.58 -4.45 4.04
CA GLY A 191 15.07 -5.45 3.09
C GLY A 191 13.83 -6.22 3.56
N ASN A 192 13.66 -6.38 4.88
CA ASN A 192 12.47 -7.00 5.47
C ASN A 192 11.24 -6.07 5.58
N GLN A 193 11.40 -4.77 5.31
CA GLN A 193 10.35 -3.75 5.44
C GLN A 193 10.13 -2.96 4.15
N ILE A 194 10.84 -3.32 3.06
CA ILE A 194 10.60 -2.75 1.73
C ILE A 194 9.61 -3.63 0.99
N ILE A 195 8.63 -3.02 0.35
CA ILE A 195 7.60 -3.67 -0.46
C ILE A 195 7.64 -3.06 -1.86
N PHE A 196 7.64 -3.91 -2.87
CA PHE A 196 7.59 -3.47 -4.27
C PHE A 196 6.20 -2.95 -4.63
N GLY A 197 6.14 -1.81 -5.34
CA GLY A 197 4.97 -1.28 -5.99
C GLY A 197 5.32 -0.35 -7.13
N SER A 198 4.38 -0.13 -8.04
CA SER A 198 4.58 0.71 -9.21
C SER A 198 3.81 2.03 -9.19
N ASP A 199 2.72 2.13 -8.44
CA ASP A 199 1.75 3.24 -8.51
C ASP A 199 1.11 3.37 -9.90
N TYR A 200 0.86 2.23 -10.57
CA TYR A 200 0.21 2.24 -11.88
C TYR A 200 -1.20 2.87 -11.79
N PRO A 201 -1.58 3.77 -12.70
CA PRO A 201 -0.94 4.16 -13.95
C PRO A 201 -0.03 5.40 -13.86
N THR A 202 0.24 5.94 -12.66
CA THR A 202 1.14 7.09 -12.50
C THR A 202 2.59 6.68 -12.77
N GLY A 203 3.00 5.54 -12.23
CA GLY A 203 4.26 4.88 -12.57
C GLY A 203 4.09 3.72 -13.56
N ASP A 204 5.17 3.04 -13.88
CA ASP A 204 5.20 1.92 -14.84
C ASP A 204 5.77 0.65 -14.21
N PHE A 205 5.10 -0.48 -14.43
CA PHE A 205 5.50 -1.79 -13.91
C PHE A 205 6.95 -2.13 -14.25
N SER A 206 7.34 -1.97 -15.51
CA SER A 206 8.65 -2.39 -16.00
C SER A 206 9.76 -1.50 -15.46
N LEU A 207 9.53 -0.19 -15.35
CA LEU A 207 10.49 0.75 -14.79
C LEU A 207 10.72 0.51 -13.30
N GLU A 208 9.64 0.39 -12.52
CA GLU A 208 9.74 0.18 -11.08
C GLU A 208 10.36 -1.20 -10.75
N LYS A 209 9.97 -2.25 -11.47
CA LYS A 209 10.58 -3.58 -11.37
C LYS A 209 12.08 -3.53 -11.68
N LYS A 210 12.46 -2.84 -12.77
CA LYS A 210 13.86 -2.73 -13.19
C LYS A 210 14.74 -2.05 -12.14
N LYS A 211 14.21 -1.07 -11.41
CA LYS A 211 14.95 -0.44 -10.29
C LYS A 211 15.34 -1.47 -9.22
N ILE A 212 14.40 -2.31 -8.79
CA ILE A 212 14.68 -3.36 -7.80
C ILE A 212 15.70 -4.37 -8.35
N GLU A 213 15.50 -4.83 -9.59
CA GLU A 213 16.44 -5.79 -10.24
C GLU A 213 17.88 -5.30 -10.29
N LEU A 214 18.08 -4.00 -10.56
CA LEU A 214 19.40 -3.39 -10.69
C LEU A 214 20.05 -3.07 -9.33
N LEU A 215 19.26 -2.72 -8.32
CA LEU A 215 19.77 -2.26 -7.03
C LEU A 215 19.95 -3.40 -6.00
N VAL A 216 19.27 -4.53 -6.20
CA VAL A 216 19.27 -5.64 -5.25
C VAL A 216 19.96 -6.85 -5.89
N GLU A 217 21.19 -7.14 -5.49
CA GLU A 217 21.94 -8.30 -5.98
C GLU A 217 21.53 -9.60 -5.26
N ASN A 218 21.33 -9.51 -3.95
CA ASN A 218 20.96 -10.65 -3.11
C ASN A 218 19.55 -11.15 -3.43
N GLN A 219 19.44 -12.41 -3.89
CA GLN A 219 18.18 -12.99 -4.31
C GLN A 219 17.17 -13.13 -3.16
N GLU A 220 17.60 -13.42 -1.95
CA GLU A 220 16.72 -13.53 -0.79
C GLU A 220 16.08 -12.18 -0.46
N ILE A 221 16.84 -11.09 -0.49
CA ILE A 221 16.32 -9.72 -0.28
C ILE A 221 15.40 -9.33 -1.43
N LYS A 222 15.77 -9.68 -2.67
CA LYS A 222 14.92 -9.44 -3.85
C LYS A 222 13.56 -10.12 -3.72
N ASP A 223 13.54 -11.38 -3.29
CA ASP A 223 12.32 -12.14 -3.04
C ASP A 223 11.48 -11.54 -1.92
N LYS A 224 12.10 -11.04 -0.84
CA LYS A 224 11.39 -10.33 0.23
C LYS A 224 10.69 -9.10 -0.30
N ILE A 225 11.40 -8.28 -1.07
CA ILE A 225 10.87 -7.03 -1.63
C ILE A 225 9.76 -7.32 -2.65
N PHE A 226 9.98 -8.26 -3.56
CA PHE A 226 9.03 -8.53 -4.63
C PHE A 226 7.76 -9.23 -4.18
N TYR A 227 7.79 -10.09 -3.15
CA TYR A 227 6.58 -10.81 -2.78
C TYR A 227 6.46 -11.23 -1.32
N LYS A 228 7.55 -11.65 -0.63
CA LYS A 228 7.41 -12.27 0.70
C LYS A 228 6.86 -11.29 1.72
N ASN A 229 7.37 -10.04 1.73
CA ASN A 229 6.95 -9.04 2.70
C ASN A 229 5.47 -8.70 2.55
N ILE A 230 5.01 -8.39 1.34
CA ILE A 230 3.59 -8.05 1.10
C ILE A 230 2.67 -9.25 1.31
N LEU A 231 3.04 -10.44 0.85
CA LEU A 231 2.24 -11.65 0.99
C LEU A 231 1.98 -11.97 2.48
N ASN A 232 3.01 -11.86 3.32
CA ASN A 232 2.88 -12.06 4.75
C ASN A 232 1.86 -11.10 5.38
N LEU A 233 1.80 -9.84 4.93
CA LEU A 233 0.85 -8.85 5.45
C LEU A 233 -0.59 -9.15 5.00
N LEU A 234 -0.77 -9.55 3.74
CA LEU A 234 -2.09 -9.85 3.19
C LEU A 234 -2.70 -11.14 3.75
N GLU A 235 -1.86 -12.16 4.02
CA GLU A 235 -2.31 -13.45 4.50
C GLU A 235 -2.40 -13.58 6.03
N SER A 236 -1.76 -12.69 6.79
CA SER A 236 -1.82 -12.72 8.26
C SER A 236 -3.25 -12.62 8.81
N GLY A 237 -4.12 -11.87 8.13
CA GLY A 237 -5.54 -11.75 8.47
C GLY A 237 -6.41 -12.97 8.08
N VAL A 238 -5.88 -13.92 7.30
CA VAL A 238 -6.63 -15.11 6.85
C VAL A 238 -6.46 -16.29 7.81
N LYS A 239 -5.38 -16.33 8.59
CA LYS A 239 -5.03 -17.46 9.49
C LYS A 239 -5.70 -17.42 10.86
N GLY A 240 -6.53 -16.41 11.13
CA GLY A 240 -7.15 -16.17 12.45
C GLY A 240 -8.66 -16.44 12.53
N LYS A 241 -9.21 -17.30 11.66
CA LYS A 241 -10.61 -17.76 11.77
C LYS A 241 -10.68 -19.27 11.91
#